data_807128c2f38efc97d911b87592a1833b
#
_entry.id   807128c2f38efc97d911b87592a1833b
#
_cell.length_a   1.000
_cell.length_b   1.000
_cell.length_c   1.000
_cell.angle_alpha   90.00
_cell.angle_beta   90.00
_cell.angle_gamma   90.00
#
_symmetry.space_group_name_H-M   'P 1'
#
loop_
_entity.id
_entity.type
_entity.pdbx_description
1 polymer ?
#
loop_
_entity_poly.entity_id
_entity_poly.type
_entity_poly.pdbx_seq_one_letter_code
_entity_poly.pdbx_strand_id
1 'polypeptide(L)'
;MEKRILALCIAALLVLGLTASCGAETVVPDSEPVSSSSGPATDQVADASEMTTVEDVVEQGMVPIYADALRDGVYPVEMKSSSSMFKADHVELSVSQGKMEAVLYMTSKSYLYLFAGTAQEAASAAEMDFIPLADPEAEVSTFTLPVEALDEGLSFAAFSRKKEKWYDRTLLFRADSLPADAFLDSRYTTAAQLGLSDGTYTVEVTLTGGSGRAGVTSPAEITVCGDTCTAKIVWSSSNYDFMIVDAAQYDPLTTEGGSAFEIPIQGFDSPMPVQADTTAMSQPHLIDYTLTFHSATVKAAK
;
A
#
# COMPACT_ATOMS: atom_id res chain seq x y z
N MET A 1 -38.45 -14.76 38.82
CA MET A 1 -37.90 -15.76 39.77
C MET A 1 -36.38 -15.70 39.59
N GLU A 2 -35.79 -14.93 40.39
CA GLU A 2 -35.00 -15.22 41.58
C GLU A 2 -33.62 -15.80 41.24
N LYS A 3 -32.60 -15.02 41.45
CA LYS A 3 -31.70 -14.85 42.64
C LYS A 3 -30.54 -15.82 42.54
N ARG A 4 -29.27 -15.57 42.87
CA ARG A 4 -28.52 -14.72 43.81
C ARG A 4 -27.02 -14.87 43.49
N ILE A 5 -26.21 -13.83 43.39
CA ILE A 5 -25.34 -13.23 44.41
C ILE A 5 -24.60 -14.28 45.28
N LEU A 6 -23.24 -14.27 45.22
CA LEU A 6 -22.42 -14.31 46.42
C LEU A 6 -21.00 -13.75 46.15
N ALA A 7 -20.69 -12.71 46.92
CA ALA A 7 -19.40 -12.13 47.15
C ALA A 7 -18.81 -12.70 48.46
N LEU A 8 -17.64 -12.29 48.82
CA LEU A 8 -16.87 -12.36 50.10
C LEU A 8 -15.68 -13.33 50.02
N CYS A 9 -14.54 -13.11 50.62
CA CYS A 9 -13.94 -12.10 51.51
C CYS A 9 -12.43 -12.27 51.55
N ILE A 10 -11.69 -11.22 51.57
CA ILE A 10 -10.67 -10.73 52.50
C ILE A 10 -10.11 -11.74 53.52
N ALA A 11 -8.78 -11.88 53.59
CA ALA A 11 -8.06 -11.95 54.87
C ALA A 11 -6.58 -11.54 54.69
N ALA A 12 -6.23 -10.45 55.33
CA ALA A 12 -4.87 -10.02 55.58
C ALA A 12 -4.33 -10.73 56.85
N LEU A 13 -3.07 -11.07 56.84
CA LEU A 13 -2.32 -11.38 58.08
C LEU A 13 -0.91 -10.85 57.99
N LEU A 14 -0.69 -9.80 58.79
CA LEU A 14 0.58 -9.26 59.21
C LEU A 14 1.18 -10.16 60.30
N VAL A 15 2.45 -10.53 60.18
CA VAL A 15 3.26 -10.92 61.34
C VAL A 15 4.62 -10.21 61.26
N LEU A 16 4.86 -9.31 62.21
CA LEU A 16 6.14 -8.75 62.58
C LEU A 16 6.95 -9.80 63.35
N GLY A 17 8.24 -9.87 63.09
CA GLY A 17 9.20 -10.58 63.93
C GLY A 17 10.59 -10.01 63.72
N LEU A 18 11.01 -9.10 64.63
CA LEU A 18 12.40 -8.68 64.81
C LEU A 18 13.15 -9.74 65.58
N THR A 19 14.37 -10.13 65.14
CA THR A 19 15.50 -10.42 66.04
C THR A 19 16.82 -10.12 65.35
N ALA A 20 17.65 -9.35 66.00
CA ALA A 20 19.03 -9.06 65.64
C ALA A 20 19.94 -10.19 66.13
N SER A 21 21.02 -10.51 65.37
CA SER A 21 22.35 -10.82 65.96
C SER A 21 23.43 -10.98 64.92
N CYS A 22 24.48 -10.26 65.15
CA CYS A 22 25.88 -10.29 64.76
C CYS A 22 26.49 -11.55 64.09
N GLY A 23 27.34 -11.28 63.10
CA GLY A 23 28.70 -11.89 63.07
C GLY A 23 29.07 -12.71 61.85
N ALA A 24 30.16 -12.27 61.24
CA ALA A 24 31.16 -13.03 60.49
C ALA A 24 31.12 -12.96 58.96
N GLU A 25 32.25 -12.44 58.49
CA GLU A 25 32.79 -12.42 57.16
C GLU A 25 32.60 -13.77 56.39
N THR A 26 32.27 -13.66 55.11
CA THR A 26 33.12 -14.27 54.08
C THR A 26 32.48 -14.24 52.70
N VAL A 27 33.29 -13.94 51.70
CA VAL A 27 33.27 -14.36 50.29
C VAL A 27 32.08 -13.83 49.48
N VAL A 28 32.36 -12.81 48.71
CA VAL A 28 31.60 -12.34 47.57
C VAL A 28 31.75 -13.40 46.44
N PRO A 29 30.69 -14.04 45.94
CA PRO A 29 30.75 -14.59 44.60
C PRO A 29 30.50 -13.43 43.63
N ASP A 30 31.45 -13.31 42.76
CA ASP A 30 31.44 -12.49 41.56
C ASP A 30 30.09 -12.66 40.84
N SER A 31 29.25 -11.69 40.94
CA SER A 31 28.03 -11.61 40.13
C SER A 31 28.46 -11.06 38.79
N GLU A 32 28.62 -11.98 37.82
CA GLU A 32 28.70 -11.57 36.43
C GLU A 32 27.56 -10.60 36.11
N PRO A 33 27.84 -9.46 35.46
CA PRO A 33 26.77 -8.57 35.01
C PRO A 33 25.93 -9.35 34.01
N VAL A 34 24.65 -9.54 34.34
CA VAL A 34 23.64 -9.91 33.37
C VAL A 34 23.77 -8.93 32.23
N SER A 35 24.27 -9.40 31.11
CA SER A 35 24.32 -8.64 29.87
C SER A 35 22.89 -8.25 29.54
N SER A 36 22.54 -7.00 29.85
CA SER A 36 21.37 -6.36 29.30
C SER A 36 21.59 -6.40 27.79
N SER A 37 20.74 -7.12 27.07
CA SER A 37 20.69 -7.06 25.61
C SER A 37 20.47 -5.60 25.22
N SER A 38 21.57 -4.92 24.88
CA SER A 38 21.52 -3.61 24.27
C SER A 38 20.82 -3.80 22.92
N GLY A 39 19.75 -3.07 22.69
CA GLY A 39 19.14 -2.94 21.38
C GLY A 39 20.20 -2.56 20.32
N PRO A 40 19.87 -2.68 19.01
CA PRO A 40 20.82 -2.42 17.95
C PRO A 40 21.49 -1.06 18.09
N ALA A 41 22.82 -1.05 18.10
CA ALA A 41 23.63 0.15 18.28
C ALA A 41 23.53 1.07 17.03
N THR A 42 23.81 2.34 17.19
CA THR A 42 23.87 3.34 16.08
C THR A 42 24.78 2.93 14.93
N ASP A 43 25.73 2.04 15.16
CA ASP A 43 26.60 1.45 14.11
C ASP A 43 25.84 0.50 13.14
N GLN A 44 24.57 0.19 13.42
CA GLN A 44 23.73 -0.67 12.60
C GLN A 44 22.88 0.09 11.58
N VAL A 45 23.09 1.38 11.38
CA VAL A 45 22.47 2.14 10.29
C VAL A 45 23.34 2.02 9.03
N ALA A 46 22.72 1.73 7.89
CA ALA A 46 23.44 1.71 6.61
C ALA A 46 23.83 3.13 6.20
N ASP A 47 25.06 3.27 5.67
CA ASP A 47 25.50 4.53 5.09
C ASP A 47 24.71 4.85 3.81
N ALA A 48 24.57 6.13 3.47
CA ALA A 48 23.91 6.56 2.24
C ALA A 48 24.51 5.92 0.98
N SER A 49 25.80 5.60 0.99
CA SER A 49 26.47 4.89 -0.11
C SER A 49 26.12 3.40 -0.22
N GLU A 50 25.57 2.81 0.83
CA GLU A 50 25.10 1.43 0.85
C GLU A 50 23.61 1.32 0.49
N MET A 51 22.89 2.45 0.44
CA MET A 51 21.49 2.49 0.03
C MET A 51 21.40 2.45 -1.50
N THR A 52 20.49 1.65 -2.02
CA THR A 52 20.14 1.69 -3.45
C THR A 52 19.55 3.05 -3.80
N THR A 53 19.66 3.46 -5.06
CA THR A 53 19.07 4.71 -5.55
C THR A 53 17.60 4.78 -5.08
N VAL A 54 17.27 5.86 -4.38
CA VAL A 54 15.90 6.10 -3.91
C VAL A 54 15.05 6.44 -5.13
N GLU A 55 14.08 5.58 -5.42
CA GLU A 55 13.05 5.88 -6.40
C GLU A 55 11.98 6.74 -5.72
N ASP A 56 11.52 7.76 -6.39
CA ASP A 56 10.36 8.52 -5.94
C ASP A 56 9.12 7.68 -6.24
N VAL A 57 8.48 7.19 -5.18
CA VAL A 57 7.29 6.32 -5.29
C VAL A 57 5.99 7.11 -5.26
N VAL A 58 6.06 8.39 -4.85
CA VAL A 58 4.89 9.28 -4.79
C VAL A 58 4.78 10.03 -6.11
N GLU A 59 3.70 9.80 -6.83
CA GLU A 59 3.44 10.46 -8.11
C GLU A 59 2.76 11.82 -7.90
N GLN A 60 3.02 12.76 -8.82
CA GLN A 60 2.38 14.08 -8.76
C GLN A 60 0.86 13.96 -8.88
N GLY A 61 0.15 14.54 -7.93
CA GLY A 61 -1.32 14.53 -7.90
C GLY A 61 -1.92 13.45 -6.98
N MET A 62 -1.10 12.59 -6.38
CA MET A 62 -1.55 11.71 -5.31
C MET A 62 -2.01 12.53 -4.10
N VAL A 63 -3.13 12.12 -3.52
CA VAL A 63 -3.73 12.73 -2.32
C VAL A 63 -3.92 11.63 -1.29
N PRO A 64 -3.40 11.79 -0.07
CA PRO A 64 -3.55 10.78 0.98
C PRO A 64 -5.00 10.41 1.24
N ILE A 65 -5.27 9.10 1.35
CA ILE A 65 -6.59 8.54 1.67
C ILE A 65 -6.48 7.77 2.97
N TYR A 66 -7.26 8.20 3.95
CA TYR A 66 -7.26 7.64 5.30
C TYR A 66 -8.35 6.58 5.48
N ALA A 67 -8.25 5.80 6.55
CA ALA A 67 -9.17 4.70 6.83
C ALA A 67 -10.65 5.10 6.93
N ASP A 68 -10.94 6.35 7.30
CA ASP A 68 -12.31 6.89 7.42
C ASP A 68 -13.00 7.09 6.06
N ALA A 69 -12.24 7.07 4.96
CA ALA A 69 -12.78 7.08 3.60
C ALA A 69 -13.09 5.67 3.08
N LEU A 70 -12.73 4.62 3.81
CA LEU A 70 -12.82 3.24 3.38
C LEU A 70 -13.84 2.44 4.20
N ARG A 71 -14.40 1.41 3.59
CA ARG A 71 -15.23 0.40 4.28
C ARG A 71 -14.35 -0.59 5.01
N ASP A 72 -14.81 -1.05 6.18
CA ASP A 72 -14.17 -2.18 6.86
C ASP A 72 -14.14 -3.41 5.93
N GLY A 73 -12.97 -4.05 5.82
CA GLY A 73 -12.76 -5.19 4.93
C GLY A 73 -11.29 -5.54 4.76
N VAL A 74 -11.03 -6.57 3.96
CA VAL A 74 -9.68 -6.97 3.55
C VAL A 74 -9.61 -6.87 2.02
N TYR A 75 -8.64 -6.14 1.52
CA TYR A 75 -8.50 -5.81 0.11
C TYR A 75 -7.10 -6.14 -0.40
N PRO A 76 -6.95 -6.69 -1.60
CA PRO A 76 -5.66 -6.70 -2.26
C PRO A 76 -5.23 -5.26 -2.54
N VAL A 77 -3.96 -4.95 -2.32
CA VAL A 77 -3.42 -3.60 -2.55
C VAL A 77 -2.04 -3.67 -3.20
N GLU A 78 -1.78 -2.80 -4.17
CA GLU A 78 -0.46 -2.65 -4.75
C GLU A 78 0.43 -1.82 -3.84
N MET A 79 1.64 -2.31 -3.56
CA MET A 79 2.67 -1.60 -2.81
C MET A 79 3.85 -1.25 -3.71
N LYS A 80 4.26 0.01 -3.69
CA LYS A 80 5.53 0.48 -4.24
C LYS A 80 6.56 0.67 -3.12
N SER A 81 7.81 0.44 -3.43
CA SER A 81 8.93 0.65 -2.51
C SER A 81 10.00 1.51 -3.16
N SER A 82 10.58 2.45 -2.41
CA SER A 82 11.72 3.25 -2.87
C SER A 82 12.97 2.43 -3.20
N SER A 83 12.96 1.13 -2.93
CA SER A 83 14.07 0.24 -3.22
C SER A 83 13.59 -1.04 -3.89
N SER A 84 14.14 -1.34 -5.06
CA SER A 84 13.90 -2.59 -5.79
C SER A 84 14.34 -3.85 -5.02
N MET A 85 15.12 -3.69 -3.95
CA MET A 85 15.58 -4.78 -3.09
C MET A 85 14.55 -5.16 -2.01
N PHE A 86 13.53 -4.33 -1.77
CA PHE A 86 12.44 -4.61 -0.85
C PHE A 86 11.13 -4.76 -1.63
N LYS A 87 10.68 -6.00 -1.80
CA LYS A 87 9.46 -6.32 -2.55
C LYS A 87 8.65 -7.35 -1.77
N ALA A 88 7.35 -7.16 -1.73
CA ALA A 88 6.40 -8.19 -1.34
C ALA A 88 5.88 -8.91 -2.60
N ASP A 89 5.58 -10.19 -2.46
CA ASP A 89 5.00 -11.00 -3.54
C ASP A 89 3.51 -10.73 -3.68
N HIS A 90 2.86 -10.42 -2.55
CA HIS A 90 1.46 -10.07 -2.44
C HIS A 90 1.26 -9.19 -1.20
N VAL A 91 0.28 -8.29 -1.23
CA VAL A 91 -0.08 -7.44 -0.09
C VAL A 91 -1.59 -7.40 0.08
N GLU A 92 -2.04 -7.57 1.33
CA GLU A 92 -3.43 -7.41 1.73
C GLU A 92 -3.54 -6.23 2.70
N LEU A 93 -4.49 -5.33 2.45
CA LEU A 93 -4.85 -4.23 3.32
C LEU A 93 -6.08 -4.61 4.15
N SER A 94 -5.94 -4.63 5.45
CA SER A 94 -7.06 -4.77 6.38
C SER A 94 -7.50 -3.39 6.85
N VAL A 95 -8.76 -3.06 6.63
CA VAL A 95 -9.41 -1.83 7.14
C VAL A 95 -10.39 -2.23 8.23
N SER A 96 -10.22 -1.72 9.42
CA SER A 96 -11.11 -2.03 10.55
C SER A 96 -11.10 -0.92 11.59
N GLN A 97 -12.29 -0.47 11.99
CA GLN A 97 -12.48 0.50 13.06
C GLN A 97 -11.66 1.80 12.87
N GLY A 98 -11.57 2.29 11.64
CA GLY A 98 -10.83 3.51 11.30
C GLY A 98 -9.31 3.36 11.34
N LYS A 99 -8.80 2.13 11.23
CA LYS A 99 -7.37 1.81 11.12
C LYS A 99 -7.11 0.96 9.90
N MET A 100 -5.90 1.08 9.39
CA MET A 100 -5.40 0.25 8.29
C MET A 100 -4.14 -0.49 8.73
N GLU A 101 -4.04 -1.75 8.34
CA GLU A 101 -2.85 -2.58 8.48
C GLU A 101 -2.61 -3.33 7.18
N ALA A 102 -1.37 -3.38 6.72
CA ALA A 102 -0.98 -4.13 5.54
C ALA A 102 -0.22 -5.41 5.94
N VAL A 103 -0.65 -6.55 5.40
CA VAL A 103 0.06 -7.82 5.52
C VAL A 103 0.86 -8.02 4.23
N LEU A 104 2.18 -7.97 4.35
CA LEU A 104 3.12 -8.21 3.27
C LEU A 104 3.51 -9.67 3.23
N TYR A 105 3.22 -10.38 2.16
CA TYR A 105 3.62 -11.76 1.95
C TYR A 105 4.97 -11.80 1.24
N MET A 106 5.96 -12.44 1.86
CA MET A 106 7.35 -12.41 1.43
C MET A 106 7.89 -13.85 1.28
N THR A 107 8.34 -14.22 0.09
CA THR A 107 9.18 -15.41 -0.12
C THR A 107 10.65 -15.13 0.24
N SER A 108 11.08 -13.88 0.07
CA SER A 108 12.40 -13.42 0.47
C SER A 108 12.51 -13.26 1.98
N LYS A 109 13.52 -13.86 2.57
CA LYS A 109 13.86 -13.76 4.00
C LYS A 109 15.11 -12.91 4.25
N SER A 110 15.31 -11.93 3.36
CA SER A 110 16.47 -11.01 3.43
C SER A 110 16.38 -10.02 4.59
N TYR A 111 15.19 -9.79 5.12
CA TYR A 111 14.92 -8.89 6.22
C TYR A 111 14.34 -9.65 7.41
N LEU A 112 14.75 -9.27 8.63
CA LEU A 112 14.29 -9.89 9.89
C LEU A 112 13.24 -9.05 10.59
N TYR A 113 13.41 -7.74 10.51
CA TYR A 113 12.57 -6.76 11.20
C TYR A 113 12.27 -5.61 10.28
N LEU A 114 11.11 -5.01 10.49
CA LEU A 114 10.77 -3.67 10.02
C LEU A 114 10.52 -2.75 11.23
N PHE A 115 10.56 -1.47 10.99
CA PHE A 115 10.23 -0.44 11.97
C PHE A 115 9.49 0.69 11.26
N ALA A 116 8.39 1.17 11.86
CA ALA A 116 7.64 2.30 11.34
C ALA A 116 8.37 3.59 11.71
N GLY A 117 9.16 4.12 10.77
CA GLY A 117 10.04 5.26 10.94
C GLY A 117 11.37 5.08 10.20
N THR A 118 12.33 5.91 10.53
CA THR A 118 13.66 5.94 9.92
C THR A 118 14.62 4.87 10.50
N ALA A 119 15.65 4.54 9.75
CA ALA A 119 16.73 3.65 10.21
C ALA A 119 17.44 4.17 11.47
N GLN A 120 17.56 5.49 11.61
CA GLN A 120 18.17 6.12 12.78
C GLN A 120 17.29 5.97 14.03
N GLU A 121 15.95 6.11 13.86
CA GLU A 121 14.99 5.88 14.94
C GLU A 121 14.98 4.41 15.33
N ALA A 122 14.94 3.49 14.36
CA ALA A 122 15.01 2.05 14.59
C ALA A 122 16.24 1.63 15.37
N ALA A 123 17.42 2.18 15.04
CA ALA A 123 18.67 1.88 15.75
C ALA A 123 18.69 2.36 17.21
N SER A 124 17.78 3.26 17.58
CA SER A 124 17.64 3.80 18.91
C SER A 124 16.40 3.28 19.68
N ALA A 125 15.53 2.55 18.97
CA ALA A 125 14.27 2.03 19.51
C ALA A 125 14.50 0.74 20.32
N ALA A 126 13.52 0.39 21.15
CA ALA A 126 13.51 -0.88 21.85
C ALA A 126 13.10 -2.02 20.90
N GLU A 127 13.63 -3.23 21.08
CA GLU A 127 13.31 -4.39 20.25
C GLU A 127 11.80 -4.70 20.20
N MET A 128 11.07 -4.38 21.25
CA MET A 128 9.62 -4.54 21.30
C MET A 128 8.84 -3.65 20.33
N ASP A 129 9.47 -2.61 19.80
CA ASP A 129 8.89 -1.69 18.81
C ASP A 129 9.15 -2.16 17.37
N PHE A 130 9.93 -3.23 17.21
CA PHE A 130 10.21 -3.80 15.91
C PHE A 130 9.07 -4.70 15.45
N ILE A 131 8.81 -4.67 14.15
CA ILE A 131 7.87 -5.54 13.47
C ILE A 131 8.64 -6.77 12.97
N PRO A 132 8.50 -7.94 13.61
CA PRO A 132 9.26 -9.13 13.22
C PRO A 132 8.69 -9.78 11.96
N LEU A 133 9.56 -10.47 11.22
CA LEU A 133 9.11 -11.39 10.18
C LEU A 133 8.40 -12.57 10.85
N ALA A 134 7.12 -12.75 10.58
CA ALA A 134 6.36 -13.87 11.10
C ALA A 134 6.70 -15.15 10.33
N ASP A 135 6.74 -16.26 11.06
CA ASP A 135 7.01 -17.58 10.52
C ASP A 135 8.26 -17.65 9.61
N PRO A 136 9.48 -17.32 10.11
CA PRO A 136 10.67 -17.24 9.29
C PRO A 136 11.04 -18.57 8.60
N GLU A 137 10.55 -19.71 9.09
CA GLU A 137 10.78 -21.03 8.54
C GLU A 137 9.73 -21.44 7.49
N ALA A 138 8.60 -20.74 7.39
CA ALA A 138 7.60 -21.02 6.38
C ALA A 138 8.14 -20.69 4.96
N GLU A 139 7.55 -21.26 3.93
CA GLU A 139 7.88 -20.93 2.54
C GLU A 139 7.58 -19.45 2.25
N VAL A 140 6.43 -18.99 2.69
CA VAL A 140 6.02 -17.57 2.65
C VAL A 140 5.91 -17.07 4.09
N SER A 141 6.63 -16.02 4.40
CA SER A 141 6.61 -15.33 5.70
C SER A 141 5.91 -13.99 5.55
N THR A 142 5.47 -13.39 6.65
CA THR A 142 4.71 -12.13 6.59
C THR A 142 5.27 -11.05 7.50
N PHE A 143 5.06 -9.78 7.08
CA PHE A 143 5.12 -8.62 7.96
C PHE A 143 3.73 -7.99 8.05
N THR A 144 3.33 -7.57 9.23
CA THR A 144 2.10 -6.77 9.40
C THR A 144 2.48 -5.36 9.79
N LEU A 145 2.16 -4.40 8.92
CA LEU A 145 2.55 -3.00 9.05
C LEU A 145 1.33 -2.12 9.33
N PRO A 146 1.45 -1.12 10.22
CA PRO A 146 0.46 -0.05 10.28
C PRO A 146 0.54 0.79 8.99
N VAL A 147 -0.62 1.14 8.44
CA VAL A 147 -0.74 2.03 7.27
C VAL A 147 -1.51 3.27 7.71
N GLU A 148 -0.86 4.42 7.68
CA GLU A 148 -1.48 5.68 8.09
C GLU A 148 -2.40 6.22 7.01
N ALA A 149 -1.93 6.21 5.76
CA ALA A 149 -2.71 6.60 4.60
C ALA A 149 -2.28 5.82 3.36
N LEU A 150 -3.21 5.68 2.39
CA LEU A 150 -2.90 5.27 1.03
C LEU A 150 -2.44 6.48 0.23
N ASP A 151 -1.73 6.25 -0.89
CA ASP A 151 -1.19 7.29 -1.77
C ASP A 151 -0.29 8.31 -1.05
N GLU A 152 0.28 7.91 0.08
CA GLU A 152 1.27 8.65 0.86
C GLU A 152 2.55 7.84 1.01
N GLY A 153 3.70 8.51 0.92
CA GLY A 153 5.01 7.91 1.14
C GLY A 153 5.27 7.67 2.63
N LEU A 154 5.07 6.44 3.10
CA LEU A 154 5.26 6.07 4.49
C LEU A 154 6.72 5.67 4.75
N SER A 155 7.31 6.23 5.81
CA SER A 155 8.68 5.93 6.20
C SER A 155 8.74 4.63 7.00
N PHE A 156 9.56 3.70 6.53
CA PHE A 156 9.90 2.45 7.22
C PHE A 156 11.39 2.21 7.19
N ALA A 157 11.90 1.54 8.21
CA ALA A 157 13.25 0.98 8.19
C ALA A 157 13.16 -0.55 8.10
N ALA A 158 14.07 -1.16 7.32
CA ALA A 158 14.16 -2.60 7.13
C ALA A 158 15.53 -3.14 7.60
N PHE A 159 15.54 -4.08 8.53
CA PHE A 159 16.75 -4.68 9.06
C PHE A 159 17.19 -5.88 8.21
N SER A 160 18.33 -5.74 7.55
CA SER A 160 18.88 -6.77 6.67
C SER A 160 19.52 -7.90 7.48
N ARG A 161 19.05 -9.14 7.30
CA ARG A 161 19.63 -10.35 7.92
C ARG A 161 21.13 -10.51 7.62
N LYS A 162 21.55 -10.24 6.37
CA LYS A 162 22.93 -10.50 5.91
C LYS A 162 23.89 -9.39 6.32
N LYS A 163 23.43 -8.15 6.32
CA LYS A 163 24.26 -6.96 6.58
C LYS A 163 24.22 -6.54 8.03
N GLU A 164 23.21 -7.01 8.79
CA GLU A 164 22.96 -6.63 10.18
C GLU A 164 22.84 -5.11 10.35
N LYS A 165 22.20 -4.45 9.35
CA LYS A 165 22.00 -3.01 9.29
C LYS A 165 20.56 -2.66 8.94
N TRP A 166 20.11 -1.49 9.44
CA TRP A 166 18.88 -0.84 9.09
C TRP A 166 19.02 -0.02 7.81
N TYR A 167 18.04 -0.12 6.93
CA TYR A 167 17.95 0.60 5.67
C TYR A 167 16.64 1.36 5.60
N ASP A 168 16.69 2.66 5.31
CA ASP A 168 15.49 3.45 5.06
C ASP A 168 14.74 2.95 3.83
N ARG A 169 13.42 2.93 3.94
CA ARG A 169 12.48 2.58 2.87
C ARG A 169 11.29 3.52 2.91
N THR A 170 10.89 4.02 1.76
CA THR A 170 9.60 4.64 1.60
C THR A 170 8.69 3.61 0.96
N LEU A 171 7.58 3.30 1.62
CA LEU A 171 6.55 2.42 1.09
C LEU A 171 5.33 3.25 0.75
N LEU A 172 4.69 2.92 -0.36
CA LEU A 172 3.46 3.55 -0.80
C LEU A 172 2.45 2.45 -1.11
N PHE A 173 1.27 2.54 -0.53
CA PHE A 173 0.14 1.65 -0.81
C PHE A 173 -0.84 2.40 -1.72
N ARG A 174 -1.11 1.85 -2.90
CA ARG A 174 -1.86 2.56 -3.94
C ARG A 174 -3.36 2.46 -3.73
N ALA A 175 -4.03 3.59 -3.55
CA ALA A 175 -5.48 3.62 -3.41
C ALA A 175 -6.21 3.20 -4.71
N ASP A 176 -5.63 3.48 -5.87
CA ASP A 176 -6.23 3.14 -7.17
C ASP A 176 -6.23 1.64 -7.47
N SER A 177 -5.43 0.84 -6.73
CA SER A 177 -5.45 -0.63 -6.81
C SER A 177 -6.59 -1.27 -6.02
N LEU A 178 -7.26 -0.53 -5.13
CA LEU A 178 -8.41 -1.04 -4.38
C LEU A 178 -9.65 -1.09 -5.27
N PRO A 179 -10.55 -2.09 -5.07
CA PRO A 179 -11.81 -2.11 -5.75
C PRO A 179 -12.66 -0.88 -5.39
N ALA A 180 -13.48 -0.41 -6.33
CA ALA A 180 -14.25 0.84 -6.16
C ALA A 180 -15.21 0.79 -4.96
N ASP A 181 -15.73 -0.38 -4.62
CA ASP A 181 -16.63 -0.61 -3.48
C ASP A 181 -15.92 -0.62 -2.12
N ALA A 182 -14.58 -0.59 -2.10
CA ALA A 182 -13.82 -0.38 -0.87
C ALA A 182 -14.01 1.03 -0.29
N PHE A 183 -14.41 2.01 -1.11
CA PHE A 183 -14.58 3.40 -0.68
C PHE A 183 -16.00 3.67 -0.15
N LEU A 184 -16.10 4.45 0.94
CA LEU A 184 -17.39 4.87 1.50
C LEU A 184 -18.13 5.81 0.55
N ASP A 185 -17.41 6.77 0.00
CA ASP A 185 -17.89 7.64 -1.06
C ASP A 185 -17.17 7.28 -2.36
N SER A 186 -17.88 7.43 -3.48
CA SER A 186 -17.23 7.23 -4.78
C SER A 186 -16.05 8.20 -4.91
N ARG A 187 -14.84 7.66 -5.10
CA ARG A 187 -13.64 8.47 -5.39
C ARG A 187 -13.71 9.16 -6.75
N TYR A 188 -14.66 8.75 -7.57
CA TYR A 188 -14.90 9.33 -8.88
C TYR A 188 -16.05 10.31 -8.84
N THR A 189 -15.89 11.46 -9.49
CA THR A 189 -17.02 12.31 -9.83
C THR A 189 -17.82 11.61 -10.93
N THR A 190 -19.09 11.30 -10.69
CA THR A 190 -19.92 10.58 -11.65
C THR A 190 -20.54 11.51 -12.70
N ALA A 191 -20.97 10.96 -13.83
CA ALA A 191 -21.72 11.72 -14.85
C ALA A 191 -22.97 12.37 -14.27
N ALA A 192 -23.67 11.68 -13.36
CA ALA A 192 -24.85 12.20 -12.67
C ALA A 192 -24.52 13.40 -11.75
N GLN A 193 -23.42 13.35 -11.01
CA GLN A 193 -22.96 14.46 -10.17
C GLN A 193 -22.55 15.68 -11.00
N LEU A 194 -22.06 15.46 -12.24
CA LEU A 194 -21.78 16.53 -13.20
C LEU A 194 -23.04 17.05 -13.90
N GLY A 195 -24.20 16.45 -13.67
CA GLY A 195 -25.45 16.80 -14.33
C GLY A 195 -25.46 16.49 -15.82
N LEU A 196 -24.66 15.51 -16.28
CA LEU A 196 -24.64 15.11 -17.67
C LEU A 196 -25.88 14.28 -17.99
N SER A 197 -26.57 14.62 -19.08
CA SER A 197 -27.68 13.83 -19.62
C SER A 197 -27.18 12.80 -20.62
N ASP A 198 -28.05 11.87 -21.00
CA ASP A 198 -27.75 10.90 -22.07
C ASP A 198 -27.27 11.63 -23.32
N GLY A 199 -26.14 11.19 -23.87
CA GLY A 199 -25.55 11.82 -25.04
C GLY A 199 -24.04 11.57 -25.15
N THR A 200 -23.46 12.17 -26.18
CA THR A 200 -22.02 12.09 -26.48
C THR A 200 -21.33 13.39 -26.10
N TYR A 201 -20.19 13.27 -25.45
CA TYR A 201 -19.35 14.37 -24.96
C TYR A 201 -17.90 14.13 -25.35
N THR A 202 -17.08 15.14 -25.18
CA THR A 202 -15.61 15.05 -25.24
C THR A 202 -15.02 15.48 -23.90
N VAL A 203 -13.93 14.83 -23.49
CA VAL A 203 -13.24 15.10 -22.23
C VAL A 203 -11.74 14.92 -22.40
N GLU A 204 -10.94 15.82 -21.81
CA GLU A 204 -9.50 15.60 -21.78
C GLU A 204 -9.16 14.40 -20.86
N VAL A 205 -8.26 13.55 -21.35
CA VAL A 205 -7.78 12.36 -20.65
C VAL A 205 -6.27 12.38 -20.54
N THR A 206 -5.77 12.04 -19.35
CA THR A 206 -4.34 11.84 -19.08
C THR A 206 -4.07 10.35 -18.96
N LEU A 207 -3.04 9.86 -19.66
CA LEU A 207 -2.50 8.51 -19.52
C LEU A 207 -1.21 8.58 -18.72
N THR A 208 -1.08 7.75 -17.68
CA THR A 208 0.17 7.54 -16.95
C THR A 208 0.52 6.06 -16.90
N GLY A 209 1.77 5.74 -16.54
CA GLY A 209 2.26 4.36 -16.46
C GLY A 209 3.05 3.89 -17.69
N GLY A 210 3.37 2.60 -17.70
CA GLY A 210 4.23 2.01 -18.72
C GLY A 210 5.61 2.66 -18.78
N SER A 211 6.19 2.74 -20.00
CA SER A 211 7.50 3.36 -20.23
C SER A 211 7.44 4.88 -20.50
N GLY A 212 6.25 5.50 -20.41
CA GLY A 212 6.02 6.90 -20.78
C GLY A 212 6.07 7.20 -22.28
N ARG A 213 6.17 6.19 -23.15
CA ARG A 213 6.18 6.34 -24.62
C ARG A 213 4.81 6.17 -25.25
N ALA A 214 3.90 5.47 -24.57
CA ALA A 214 2.53 5.30 -25.00
C ALA A 214 1.75 6.60 -24.79
N GLY A 215 0.75 6.81 -25.62
CA GLY A 215 -0.18 7.93 -25.50
C GLY A 215 -1.56 7.53 -25.98
N VAL A 216 -2.56 8.26 -25.53
CA VAL A 216 -3.93 8.17 -26.02
C VAL A 216 -4.36 9.51 -26.59
N THR A 217 -5.32 9.48 -27.51
CA THR A 217 -5.89 10.71 -28.06
C THR A 217 -6.67 11.45 -26.98
N SER A 218 -6.36 12.75 -26.82
CA SER A 218 -7.09 13.67 -25.92
C SER A 218 -7.48 14.92 -26.70
N PRO A 219 -8.73 15.42 -26.60
CA PRO A 219 -9.82 14.85 -25.82
C PRO A 219 -10.33 13.51 -26.36
N ALA A 220 -10.81 12.64 -25.48
CA ALA A 220 -11.50 11.41 -25.79
C ALA A 220 -13.01 11.65 -25.93
N GLU A 221 -13.68 10.83 -26.73
CA GLU A 221 -15.14 10.80 -26.81
C GLU A 221 -15.69 9.91 -25.69
N ILE A 222 -16.73 10.37 -25.01
CA ILE A 222 -17.47 9.60 -24.01
C ILE A 222 -18.95 9.58 -24.35
N THR A 223 -19.62 8.49 -23.99
CA THR A 223 -21.08 8.33 -24.14
C THR A 223 -21.69 8.08 -22.77
N VAL A 224 -22.65 8.90 -22.39
CA VAL A 224 -23.46 8.76 -21.19
C VAL A 224 -24.79 8.13 -21.55
N CYS A 225 -25.18 7.07 -20.87
CA CYS A 225 -26.48 6.40 -21.04
C CYS A 225 -26.98 5.93 -19.65
N GLY A 226 -27.95 6.64 -19.08
CA GLY A 226 -28.41 6.44 -17.72
C GLY A 226 -27.26 6.59 -16.71
N ASP A 227 -27.05 5.56 -15.91
CA ASP A 227 -25.98 5.53 -14.90
C ASP A 227 -24.63 5.03 -15.46
N THR A 228 -24.57 4.73 -16.75
CA THR A 228 -23.35 4.20 -17.38
C THR A 228 -22.66 5.26 -18.21
N CYS A 229 -21.32 5.24 -18.20
CA CYS A 229 -20.50 6.07 -19.03
C CYS A 229 -19.42 5.21 -19.70
N THR A 230 -19.26 5.31 -21.01
CA THR A 230 -18.19 4.64 -21.77
C THR A 230 -17.29 5.67 -22.42
N ALA A 231 -16.02 5.32 -22.62
CA ALA A 231 -15.05 6.15 -23.32
C ALA A 231 -14.47 5.40 -24.52
N LYS A 232 -14.29 6.11 -25.63
CA LYS A 232 -13.54 5.65 -26.79
C LYS A 232 -12.08 6.07 -26.63
N ILE A 233 -11.23 5.12 -26.25
CA ILE A 233 -9.79 5.32 -26.07
C ILE A 233 -9.08 4.93 -27.36
N VAL A 234 -8.36 5.89 -27.94
CA VAL A 234 -7.58 5.68 -29.16
C VAL A 234 -6.10 5.81 -28.82
N TRP A 235 -5.39 4.71 -28.88
CA TRP A 235 -3.95 4.66 -28.61
C TRP A 235 -3.12 5.25 -29.76
N SER A 236 -1.96 5.80 -29.42
CA SER A 236 -0.99 6.32 -30.39
C SER A 236 -0.34 5.23 -31.28
N SER A 237 -0.57 3.97 -30.98
CA SER A 237 -0.06 2.79 -31.69
C SER A 237 -1.19 1.84 -32.05
N SER A 238 -1.07 1.15 -33.20
CA SER A 238 -1.97 0.10 -33.65
C SER A 238 -1.59 -1.30 -33.12
N ASN A 239 -0.65 -1.38 -32.19
CA ASN A 239 -0.13 -2.65 -31.67
C ASN A 239 -0.73 -3.05 -30.32
N TYR A 240 -1.81 -2.42 -29.89
CA TYR A 240 -2.58 -2.87 -28.72
C TYR A 240 -3.72 -3.76 -29.19
N ASP A 241 -3.77 -5.00 -28.69
CA ASP A 241 -4.73 -6.01 -29.16
C ASP A 241 -5.86 -6.28 -28.17
N PHE A 242 -5.71 -5.94 -26.88
CA PHE A 242 -6.82 -5.84 -25.93
C PHE A 242 -6.49 -4.91 -24.77
N MET A 243 -7.54 -4.46 -24.07
CA MET A 243 -7.45 -3.78 -22.78
C MET A 243 -8.17 -4.59 -21.72
N ILE A 244 -7.73 -4.45 -20.46
CA ILE A 244 -8.43 -4.97 -19.27
C ILE A 244 -8.85 -3.78 -18.41
N VAL A 245 -10.13 -3.73 -18.06
CA VAL A 245 -10.72 -2.75 -17.15
C VAL A 245 -11.64 -3.51 -16.19
N ASP A 246 -11.46 -3.33 -14.88
CA ASP A 246 -12.23 -4.07 -13.86
C ASP A 246 -12.25 -5.60 -14.10
N ALA A 247 -11.09 -6.17 -14.39
CA ALA A 247 -10.91 -7.58 -14.72
C ALA A 247 -11.67 -8.07 -15.99
N ALA A 248 -12.33 -7.21 -16.74
CA ALA A 248 -12.98 -7.53 -18.01
C ALA A 248 -12.08 -7.15 -19.19
N GLN A 249 -11.99 -8.04 -20.17
CA GLN A 249 -11.24 -7.80 -21.41
C GLN A 249 -12.11 -7.08 -22.44
N TYR A 250 -11.51 -6.11 -23.12
CA TYR A 250 -12.08 -5.32 -24.22
C TYR A 250 -11.21 -5.46 -25.46
N ASP A 251 -11.81 -5.92 -26.56
CA ASP A 251 -11.15 -6.06 -27.85
C ASP A 251 -11.20 -4.74 -28.64
N PRO A 252 -10.25 -4.47 -29.54
CA PRO A 252 -10.23 -3.23 -30.29
C PRO A 252 -11.39 -3.13 -31.29
N LEU A 253 -12.01 -1.96 -31.36
CA LEU A 253 -12.98 -1.62 -32.40
C LEU A 253 -12.32 -1.50 -33.77
N THR A 254 -11.10 -0.98 -33.80
CA THR A 254 -10.25 -0.84 -34.98
C THR A 254 -8.80 -0.69 -34.57
N THR A 255 -7.90 -1.03 -35.50
CA THR A 255 -6.45 -0.78 -35.36
C THR A 255 -5.93 0.18 -36.44
N GLU A 256 -6.80 0.67 -37.33
CA GLU A 256 -6.43 1.69 -38.33
C GLU A 256 -6.24 3.06 -37.68
N GLY A 257 -5.05 3.63 -37.85
CA GLY A 257 -4.71 4.95 -37.25
C GLY A 257 -4.44 4.92 -35.76
N GLY A 258 -4.38 3.74 -35.14
CA GLY A 258 -4.21 3.49 -33.73
C GLY A 258 -5.26 2.50 -33.21
N SER A 259 -4.90 1.68 -32.22
CA SER A 259 -5.86 0.77 -31.59
C SER A 259 -6.91 1.55 -30.82
N ALA A 260 -8.18 1.39 -31.19
CA ALA A 260 -9.31 2.08 -30.55
C ALA A 260 -10.17 1.10 -29.76
N PHE A 261 -10.50 1.43 -28.53
CA PHE A 261 -11.30 0.62 -27.63
C PHE A 261 -12.49 1.42 -27.09
N GLU A 262 -13.61 0.77 -26.86
CA GLU A 262 -14.70 1.33 -26.06
C GLU A 262 -14.72 0.62 -24.71
N ILE A 263 -14.45 1.38 -23.65
CA ILE A 263 -14.34 0.87 -22.30
C ILE A 263 -15.30 1.60 -21.36
N PRO A 264 -15.84 0.93 -20.33
CA PRO A 264 -16.56 1.64 -19.27
C PRO A 264 -15.59 2.54 -18.52
N ILE A 265 -16.07 3.69 -18.07
CA ILE A 265 -15.35 4.55 -17.12
C ILE A 265 -16.11 4.63 -15.81
N GLN A 266 -15.40 4.53 -14.70
CA GLN A 266 -15.98 4.62 -13.36
C GLN A 266 -16.39 6.05 -13.02
N GLY A 267 -15.74 7.05 -13.64
CA GLY A 267 -16.04 8.46 -13.52
C GLY A 267 -14.84 9.35 -13.82
N PHE A 268 -14.83 10.52 -13.23
CA PHE A 268 -13.92 11.63 -13.54
C PHE A 268 -13.06 11.98 -12.32
N ASP A 269 -11.98 12.72 -12.56
CA ASP A 269 -11.10 13.41 -11.63
C ASP A 269 -10.28 12.47 -10.68
N SER A 270 -10.37 11.15 -10.88
CA SER A 270 -9.56 10.19 -10.16
C SER A 270 -8.88 9.22 -11.12
N PRO A 271 -7.68 8.76 -10.78
CA PRO A 271 -6.96 7.74 -11.56
C PRO A 271 -7.77 6.44 -11.65
N MET A 272 -7.99 5.93 -12.85
CA MET A 272 -8.67 4.67 -13.15
C MET A 272 -7.64 3.68 -13.70
N PRO A 273 -7.32 2.59 -12.97
CA PRO A 273 -6.36 1.60 -13.44
C PRO A 273 -6.92 0.84 -14.65
N VAL A 274 -6.05 0.63 -15.63
CA VAL A 274 -6.33 -0.18 -16.80
C VAL A 274 -5.07 -0.94 -17.19
N GLN A 275 -5.23 -2.08 -17.86
CA GLN A 275 -4.11 -2.77 -18.48
C GLN A 275 -4.31 -2.78 -19.98
N ALA A 276 -3.22 -2.77 -20.74
CA ALA A 276 -3.26 -2.93 -22.19
C ALA A 276 -2.14 -3.85 -22.66
N ASP A 277 -2.49 -4.86 -23.45
CA ASP A 277 -1.52 -5.75 -24.05
C ASP A 277 -0.96 -5.16 -25.34
N THR A 278 0.36 -5.22 -25.49
CA THR A 278 1.02 -4.71 -26.68
C THR A 278 1.80 -5.81 -27.40
N THR A 279 1.57 -5.91 -28.70
CA THR A 279 2.27 -6.80 -29.62
C THR A 279 3.47 -6.13 -30.32
N ALA A 280 3.83 -4.89 -29.93
CA ALA A 280 4.96 -4.16 -30.47
C ALA A 280 6.34 -4.78 -30.15
N MET A 281 6.38 -5.65 -29.13
CA MET A 281 7.58 -6.39 -28.73
C MET A 281 7.57 -7.81 -29.30
N SER A 282 8.69 -8.52 -29.20
CA SER A 282 8.84 -9.90 -29.68
C SER A 282 7.92 -10.92 -28.97
N GLN A 283 7.37 -10.55 -27.83
CA GLN A 283 6.36 -11.28 -27.06
C GLN A 283 5.26 -10.28 -26.69
N PRO A 284 3.97 -10.68 -26.69
CA PRO A 284 2.89 -9.88 -26.13
C PRO A 284 3.20 -9.49 -24.69
N HIS A 285 2.86 -8.28 -24.30
CA HIS A 285 3.21 -7.75 -22.98
C HIS A 285 2.09 -6.91 -22.41
N LEU A 286 1.48 -7.40 -21.36
CA LEU A 286 0.45 -6.68 -20.62
C LEU A 286 1.12 -5.62 -19.74
N ILE A 287 0.71 -4.37 -19.88
CA ILE A 287 1.31 -3.21 -19.22
C ILE A 287 0.24 -2.49 -18.41
N ASP A 288 0.59 -2.12 -17.19
CA ASP A 288 -0.25 -1.32 -16.30
C ASP A 288 -0.20 0.15 -16.69
N TYR A 289 -1.38 0.75 -16.80
CA TYR A 289 -1.60 2.15 -17.08
C TYR A 289 -2.70 2.70 -16.17
N THR A 290 -2.78 4.02 -16.13
CA THR A 290 -3.84 4.73 -15.44
C THR A 290 -4.42 5.80 -16.37
N LEU A 291 -5.75 5.88 -16.45
CA LEU A 291 -6.48 6.92 -17.18
C LEU A 291 -7.15 7.88 -16.19
N THR A 292 -6.99 9.17 -16.39
CA THR A 292 -7.71 10.21 -15.61
C THR A 292 -8.50 11.07 -16.56
N PHE A 293 -9.83 11.11 -16.40
CA PHE A 293 -10.76 11.94 -17.18
C PHE A 293 -11.06 13.22 -16.43
N HIS A 294 -10.77 14.39 -17.01
CA HIS A 294 -10.86 15.67 -16.33
C HIS A 294 -12.24 16.30 -16.48
N SER A 295 -13.09 16.26 -15.45
CA SER A 295 -14.49 16.74 -15.47
C SER A 295 -14.64 18.17 -15.93
N ALA A 296 -13.72 19.05 -15.53
CA ALA A 296 -13.72 20.47 -15.91
C ALA A 296 -13.61 20.71 -17.42
N THR A 297 -13.22 19.71 -18.20
CA THR A 297 -13.02 19.81 -19.66
C THR A 297 -14.16 19.21 -20.47
N VAL A 298 -15.17 18.62 -19.81
CA VAL A 298 -16.31 17.97 -20.47
C VAL A 298 -17.09 18.98 -21.33
N LYS A 299 -17.33 18.62 -22.59
CA LYS A 299 -18.09 19.42 -23.57
C LYS A 299 -18.99 18.49 -24.35
N ALA A 300 -20.23 18.95 -24.65
CA ALA A 300 -21.09 18.21 -25.57
C ALA A 300 -20.40 18.04 -26.94
N ALA A 301 -20.44 16.84 -27.49
CA ALA A 301 -19.96 16.59 -28.84
C ALA A 301 -20.85 17.36 -29.83
N LYS A 302 -20.24 17.92 -30.88
CA LYS A 302 -20.98 18.70 -31.90
C LYS A 302 -21.66 17.79 -32.90
#